data_f10f4294838b9639e53b792668029f83
#
_entry.id   f10f4294838b9639e53b792668029f83
#
_cell.length_a   1.000
_cell.length_b   1.000
_cell.length_c   1.000
_cell.angle_alpha   90.00
_cell.angle_beta   90.00
_cell.angle_gamma   90.00
#
_symmetry.space_group_name_H-M   'P 1'
#
loop_
_entity.id
_entity.type
_entity.pdbx_description
1 polymer ?
#
loop_
_entity_poly.entity_id
_entity_poly.type
_entity_poly.pdbx_seq_one_letter_code
_entity_poly.pdbx_strand_id
1 'polypeptide(L)'
;MKVADILEIDGCRLVEPSFAELTRDTAPVFEAAPDEARLLVDEGEEPIALALHGDGSWQVASFLFREPTIAAIECFEAVGGDIYQESRDTWLAAVREYYSLDILKTITPALEDLRPDREEKIRDLIEEVWGNRAGALCLDCCCGSGVGTAALRANGVQALAYDNDSSLLALGLSRGRLVPEDTMYIDAREAFRYIAPVPLGVAFMAGEIYSYNADLWRSIIAELLALTDEALITVGTEAEATRVEGWCAGEGWDTRVFENPRDPIYDRWCCVARRG
;
A
#
# COMPACT_ATOMS: atom_id res chain seq x y z
N MET A 1 1.50 -2.11 16.18
CA MET A 1 0.69 -2.97 17.10
C MET A 1 0.14 -4.13 16.31
N LYS A 2 0.33 -5.36 16.77
CA LYS A 2 -0.03 -6.55 15.97
C LYS A 2 -1.52 -6.87 16.05
N VAL A 3 -2.05 -7.57 15.06
CA VAL A 3 -3.43 -8.10 15.06
C VAL A 3 -3.75 -8.86 16.34
N ALA A 4 -2.84 -9.72 16.79
CA ALA A 4 -3.02 -10.49 18.01
C ALA A 4 -3.06 -9.63 19.29
N ASP A 5 -2.30 -8.53 19.33
CA ASP A 5 -2.29 -7.62 20.49
C ASP A 5 -3.63 -6.88 20.63
N ILE A 6 -4.22 -6.43 19.51
CA ILE A 6 -5.52 -5.73 19.47
C ILE A 6 -6.65 -6.64 19.96
N LEU A 7 -6.60 -7.91 19.57
CA LEU A 7 -7.61 -8.90 19.92
C LEU A 7 -7.32 -9.61 21.26
N GLU A 8 -6.20 -9.27 21.93
CA GLU A 8 -5.74 -9.89 23.18
C GLU A 8 -5.65 -11.44 23.09
N ILE A 9 -5.05 -11.94 21.99
CA ILE A 9 -4.86 -13.38 21.73
C ILE A 9 -3.37 -13.73 21.58
N ASP A 10 -3.00 -14.99 21.85
CA ASP A 10 -1.59 -15.44 21.84
C ASP A 10 -0.98 -15.55 20.45
N GLY A 11 -1.78 -15.37 19.40
CA GLY A 11 -1.38 -15.44 18.00
C GLY A 11 -2.56 -15.81 17.12
N CYS A 12 -2.47 -15.51 15.84
CA CYS A 12 -3.58 -15.79 14.93
C CYS A 12 -3.09 -16.00 13.49
N ARG A 13 -3.99 -16.56 12.68
CA ARG A 13 -3.90 -16.58 11.22
C ARG A 13 -5.07 -15.77 10.65
N LEU A 14 -4.76 -14.81 9.75
CA LEU A 14 -5.81 -14.21 8.94
C LEU A 14 -6.33 -15.24 7.92
N VAL A 15 -7.65 -15.28 7.75
CA VAL A 15 -8.30 -16.26 6.84
C VAL A 15 -8.12 -15.88 5.38
N GLU A 16 -7.94 -14.60 5.09
CA GLU A 16 -7.59 -14.12 3.76
C GLU A 16 -6.13 -14.48 3.45
N PRO A 17 -5.84 -15.04 2.26
CA PRO A 17 -4.48 -15.50 1.94
C PRO A 17 -3.50 -14.35 1.66
N SER A 18 -3.98 -13.13 1.37
CA SER A 18 -3.16 -11.95 1.15
C SER A 18 -3.93 -10.67 1.40
N PHE A 19 -3.22 -9.54 1.53
CA PHE A 19 -3.84 -8.22 1.68
C PHE A 19 -4.80 -7.90 0.52
N ALA A 20 -4.46 -8.26 -0.71
CA ALA A 20 -5.29 -8.04 -1.89
C ALA A 20 -6.63 -8.82 -1.87
N GLU A 21 -6.76 -9.85 -1.03
CA GLU A 21 -7.99 -10.63 -0.92
C GLU A 21 -9.01 -10.04 0.06
N LEU A 22 -8.63 -9.02 0.83
CA LEU A 22 -9.50 -8.38 1.83
C LEU A 22 -10.75 -7.71 1.23
N THR A 23 -10.72 -7.37 -0.08
CA THR A 23 -11.85 -6.76 -0.80
C THR A 23 -12.77 -7.77 -1.47
N ARG A 24 -12.48 -9.08 -1.41
CA ARG A 24 -13.32 -10.10 -2.04
C ARG A 24 -14.59 -10.37 -1.24
N ASP A 25 -15.73 -10.40 -1.91
CA ASP A 25 -17.04 -10.74 -1.33
C ASP A 25 -17.21 -12.24 -1.02
N THR A 26 -16.12 -12.99 -0.91
CA THR A 26 -16.20 -14.39 -0.50
C THR A 26 -16.35 -14.48 1.01
N ALA A 27 -17.32 -15.26 1.46
CA ALA A 27 -17.48 -15.51 2.90
C ALA A 27 -16.16 -16.07 3.48
N PRO A 28 -15.71 -15.54 4.63
CA PRO A 28 -14.54 -16.09 5.30
C PRO A 28 -14.82 -17.55 5.67
N VAL A 29 -13.88 -18.43 5.33
CA VAL A 29 -14.00 -19.86 5.66
C VAL A 29 -13.19 -20.10 6.93
N PHE A 30 -13.89 -20.42 8.01
CA PHE A 30 -13.29 -20.88 9.25
C PHE A 30 -13.23 -22.42 9.23
N GLU A 31 -12.06 -22.97 9.57
CA GLU A 31 -11.78 -24.40 9.36
C GLU A 31 -12.33 -25.30 10.46
N ALA A 32 -12.65 -24.77 11.65
CA ALA A 32 -13.12 -25.53 12.79
C ALA A 32 -14.37 -24.92 13.42
N ALA A 33 -15.14 -25.74 14.14
CA ALA A 33 -16.21 -25.26 14.98
C ALA A 33 -15.61 -24.46 16.15
N PRO A 34 -16.02 -23.20 16.36
CA PRO A 34 -15.40 -22.36 17.37
C PRO A 34 -15.87 -22.72 18.78
N ASP A 35 -14.93 -22.58 19.74
CA ASP A 35 -15.19 -22.68 21.18
C ASP A 35 -15.01 -21.33 21.92
N GLU A 36 -14.33 -20.35 21.26
CA GLU A 36 -14.22 -18.96 21.69
C GLU A 36 -14.36 -18.02 20.47
N ALA A 37 -14.86 -16.79 20.73
CA ALA A 37 -15.00 -15.78 19.70
C ALA A 37 -14.68 -14.38 20.23
N ARG A 38 -14.16 -13.50 19.35
CA ARG A 38 -13.92 -12.07 19.63
C ARG A 38 -14.34 -11.24 18.44
N LEU A 39 -15.19 -10.24 18.68
CA LEU A 39 -15.62 -9.28 17.68
C LEU A 39 -14.90 -7.97 17.91
N LEU A 40 -14.23 -7.45 16.90
CA LEU A 40 -13.67 -6.12 16.91
C LEU A 40 -14.60 -5.16 16.18
N VAL A 41 -14.96 -4.05 16.82
CA VAL A 41 -15.77 -2.98 16.26
C VAL A 41 -14.99 -1.68 16.22
N ASP A 42 -15.37 -0.78 15.32
CA ASP A 42 -14.82 0.59 15.26
C ASP A 42 -15.53 1.53 16.26
N GLU A 43 -15.18 2.82 16.25
CA GLU A 43 -15.76 3.84 17.13
C GLU A 43 -17.26 4.06 16.86
N GLY A 44 -17.76 3.64 15.68
CA GLY A 44 -19.18 3.66 15.30
C GLY A 44 -19.92 2.37 15.67
N GLU A 45 -19.28 1.45 16.39
CA GLU A 45 -19.79 0.11 16.72
C GLU A 45 -19.99 -0.80 15.48
N GLU A 46 -19.37 -0.45 14.33
CA GLU A 46 -19.43 -1.27 13.13
C GLU A 46 -18.36 -2.38 13.19
N PRO A 47 -18.69 -3.64 12.87
CA PRO A 47 -17.74 -4.74 12.87
C PRO A 47 -16.59 -4.54 11.88
N ILE A 48 -15.33 -4.61 12.35
CA ILE A 48 -14.13 -4.53 11.51
C ILE A 48 -13.29 -5.79 11.48
N ALA A 49 -13.50 -6.71 12.45
CA ALA A 49 -12.93 -8.05 12.40
C ALA A 49 -13.70 -9.03 13.28
N LEU A 50 -13.56 -10.33 12.95
CA LEU A 50 -14.03 -11.45 13.74
C LEU A 50 -12.90 -12.44 13.92
N ALA A 51 -12.57 -12.78 15.16
CA ALA A 51 -11.67 -13.85 15.54
C ALA A 51 -12.47 -15.03 16.10
N LEU A 52 -12.20 -16.23 15.61
CA LEU A 52 -12.76 -17.47 16.09
C LEU A 52 -11.62 -18.41 16.53
N HIS A 53 -11.71 -18.96 17.74
CA HIS A 53 -10.81 -19.98 18.24
C HIS A 53 -11.43 -21.35 17.98
N GLY A 54 -10.63 -22.28 17.46
CA GLY A 54 -11.03 -23.66 17.25
C GLY A 54 -9.80 -24.51 16.93
N ASP A 55 -9.82 -25.77 17.37
CA ASP A 55 -8.69 -26.71 17.22
C ASP A 55 -7.35 -26.15 17.74
N GLY A 56 -7.40 -25.33 18.81
CA GLY A 56 -6.24 -24.77 19.48
C GLY A 56 -5.57 -23.61 18.74
N SER A 57 -6.26 -22.96 17.80
CA SER A 57 -5.73 -21.80 17.05
C SER A 57 -6.80 -20.75 16.76
N TRP A 58 -6.36 -19.48 16.71
CA TRP A 58 -7.20 -18.36 16.33
C TRP A 58 -7.16 -18.11 14.81
N GLN A 59 -8.34 -18.00 14.23
CA GLN A 59 -8.54 -17.56 12.84
C GLN A 59 -9.26 -16.23 12.85
N VAL A 60 -8.77 -15.26 12.07
CA VAL A 60 -9.28 -13.89 12.06
C VAL A 60 -9.69 -13.51 10.66
N ALA A 61 -10.93 -13.03 10.50
CA ALA A 61 -11.41 -12.40 9.26
C ALA A 61 -11.45 -10.88 9.45
N SER A 62 -11.04 -10.12 8.42
CA SER A 62 -11.13 -8.66 8.43
C SER A 62 -12.31 -8.17 7.58
N PHE A 63 -13.03 -7.16 8.10
CA PHE A 63 -14.19 -6.53 7.45
C PHE A 63 -13.92 -5.05 7.10
N LEU A 64 -12.65 -4.65 6.98
CA LEU A 64 -12.29 -3.28 6.61
C LEU A 64 -12.84 -2.83 5.26
N PHE A 65 -12.93 -3.77 4.31
CA PHE A 65 -13.27 -3.48 2.90
C PHE A 65 -14.44 -4.33 2.40
N ARG A 66 -15.15 -5.00 3.29
CA ARG A 66 -16.34 -5.81 3.01
C ARG A 66 -17.21 -5.90 4.26
N GLU A 67 -18.49 -6.20 4.07
CA GLU A 67 -19.39 -6.43 5.20
C GLU A 67 -19.22 -7.86 5.77
N PRO A 68 -19.44 -8.07 7.08
CA PRO A 68 -19.53 -9.39 7.66
C PRO A 68 -20.73 -10.14 7.09
N THR A 69 -20.58 -11.44 6.87
CA THR A 69 -21.73 -12.27 6.48
C THR A 69 -22.64 -12.52 7.68
N ILE A 70 -23.95 -12.71 7.43
CA ILE A 70 -24.92 -13.08 8.48
C ILE A 70 -24.43 -14.33 9.23
N ALA A 71 -23.92 -15.35 8.51
CA ALA A 71 -23.40 -16.57 9.13
C ALA A 71 -22.22 -16.32 10.07
N ALA A 72 -21.35 -15.34 9.79
CA ALA A 72 -20.24 -14.97 10.66
C ALA A 72 -20.73 -14.33 11.97
N ILE A 73 -21.74 -13.46 11.91
CA ILE A 73 -22.36 -12.84 13.08
C ILE A 73 -23.13 -13.86 13.92
N GLU A 74 -23.94 -14.72 13.26
CA GLU A 74 -24.67 -15.82 13.95
C GLU A 74 -23.70 -16.77 14.67
N CYS A 75 -22.53 -17.04 14.06
CA CYS A 75 -21.49 -17.86 14.67
C CYS A 75 -20.92 -17.20 15.93
N PHE A 76 -20.64 -15.90 15.91
CA PHE A 76 -20.19 -15.12 17.06
C PHE A 76 -21.25 -15.16 18.19
N GLU A 77 -22.51 -14.90 17.86
CA GLU A 77 -23.63 -14.90 18.82
C GLU A 77 -23.82 -16.27 19.48
N ALA A 78 -23.68 -17.35 18.69
CA ALA A 78 -23.85 -18.72 19.18
C ALA A 78 -22.75 -19.15 20.18
N VAL A 79 -21.52 -18.64 20.00
CA VAL A 79 -20.39 -18.89 20.91
C VAL A 79 -20.44 -18.00 22.16
N GLY A 80 -20.99 -16.78 22.03
CA GLY A 80 -21.07 -15.81 23.12
C GLY A 80 -19.71 -15.17 23.42
N GLY A 81 -19.09 -14.56 22.40
CA GLY A 81 -17.75 -13.99 22.49
C GLY A 81 -17.69 -12.58 23.12
N ASP A 82 -16.47 -12.11 23.35
CA ASP A 82 -16.19 -10.76 23.82
C ASP A 82 -16.12 -9.74 22.68
N ILE A 83 -16.50 -8.48 22.97
CA ILE A 83 -16.43 -7.37 22.01
C ILE A 83 -15.30 -6.44 22.40
N TYR A 84 -14.45 -6.12 21.45
CA TYR A 84 -13.34 -5.17 21.54
C TYR A 84 -13.60 -3.97 20.66
N GLN A 85 -13.02 -2.82 20.99
CA GLN A 85 -13.14 -1.61 20.19
C GLN A 85 -11.75 -1.06 19.82
N GLU A 86 -11.54 -0.74 18.54
CA GLU A 86 -10.33 -0.08 18.06
C GLU A 86 -10.64 0.76 16.80
N SER A 87 -9.83 1.76 16.51
CA SER A 87 -9.97 2.54 15.28
C SER A 87 -9.71 1.72 14.02
N ARG A 88 -10.42 2.03 12.94
CA ARG A 88 -10.20 1.41 11.62
C ARG A 88 -8.75 1.59 11.14
N ASP A 89 -8.15 2.76 11.41
CA ASP A 89 -6.78 3.06 10.99
C ASP A 89 -5.74 2.20 11.74
N THR A 90 -5.92 2.02 13.05
CA THR A 90 -5.05 1.14 13.86
C THR A 90 -5.16 -0.31 13.39
N TRP A 91 -6.39 -0.79 13.16
CA TRP A 91 -6.63 -2.13 12.66
C TRP A 91 -6.02 -2.33 11.28
N LEU A 92 -6.21 -1.35 10.36
CA LEU A 92 -5.64 -1.40 9.02
C LEU A 92 -4.10 -1.44 9.03
N ALA A 93 -3.45 -0.65 9.90
CA ALA A 93 -2.00 -0.70 10.08
C ALA A 93 -1.52 -2.06 10.59
N ALA A 94 -2.24 -2.66 11.55
CA ALA A 94 -1.93 -4.00 12.06
C ALA A 94 -2.09 -5.10 11.00
N VAL A 95 -3.10 -4.99 10.13
CA VAL A 95 -3.32 -5.93 9.01
C VAL A 95 -2.24 -5.78 7.94
N ARG A 96 -1.81 -4.55 7.61
CA ARG A 96 -0.66 -4.31 6.70
C ARG A 96 0.61 -4.92 7.29
N GLU A 97 0.89 -4.66 8.57
CA GLU A 97 2.04 -5.25 9.29
C GLU A 97 2.02 -6.78 9.19
N TYR A 98 0.87 -7.41 9.41
CA TYR A 98 0.73 -8.87 9.36
C TYR A 98 1.17 -9.44 8.01
N TYR A 99 0.60 -8.94 6.89
CA TYR A 99 0.93 -9.43 5.56
C TYR A 99 2.34 -9.05 5.11
N SER A 100 2.85 -7.89 5.48
CA SER A 100 4.23 -7.47 5.18
C SER A 100 5.25 -8.35 5.92
N LEU A 101 4.98 -8.73 7.17
CA LEU A 101 5.82 -9.66 7.91
C LEU A 101 5.74 -11.09 7.37
N ASP A 102 4.60 -11.50 6.81
CA ASP A 102 4.47 -12.78 6.12
C ASP A 102 5.30 -12.81 4.84
N ILE A 103 5.25 -11.76 4.01
CA ILE A 103 6.13 -11.58 2.85
C ILE A 103 7.60 -11.69 3.27
N LEU A 104 8.00 -10.97 4.32
CA LEU A 104 9.39 -10.98 4.79
C LEU A 104 9.87 -12.38 5.24
N LYS A 105 8.96 -13.22 5.74
CA LYS A 105 9.27 -14.58 6.20
C LYS A 105 9.28 -15.62 5.08
N THR A 106 8.39 -15.47 4.08
CA THR A 106 8.09 -16.53 3.12
C THR A 106 8.67 -16.30 1.73
N ILE A 107 8.92 -15.04 1.37
CA ILE A 107 9.36 -14.66 0.03
C ILE A 107 10.88 -14.42 0.01
N THR A 108 11.55 -15.01 -0.98
CA THR A 108 12.96 -14.72 -1.22
C THR A 108 13.12 -13.32 -1.79
N PRO A 109 13.90 -12.42 -1.14
CA PRO A 109 14.10 -11.07 -1.65
C PRO A 109 14.75 -11.06 -3.04
N ALA A 110 14.35 -10.08 -3.87
CA ALA A 110 15.02 -9.84 -5.15
C ALA A 110 16.49 -9.46 -4.95
N LEU A 111 17.30 -9.68 -6.00
CA LEU A 111 18.67 -9.16 -6.02
C LEU A 111 18.65 -7.66 -6.30
N GLU A 112 19.38 -6.91 -5.50
CA GLU A 112 19.48 -5.47 -5.69
C GLU A 112 20.48 -5.15 -6.80
N ASP A 113 20.06 -4.36 -7.79
CA ASP A 113 20.85 -3.86 -8.90
C ASP A 113 20.88 -2.32 -9.00
N LEU A 114 20.27 -1.63 -8.03
CA LEU A 114 20.16 -0.18 -8.01
C LEU A 114 21.46 0.49 -7.54
N ARG A 115 21.72 1.68 -8.09
CA ARG A 115 22.88 2.50 -7.69
C ARG A 115 22.75 2.96 -6.23
N PRO A 116 23.82 2.90 -5.43
CA PRO A 116 23.80 3.30 -4.02
C PRO A 116 23.39 4.76 -3.78
N ASP A 117 23.68 5.66 -4.74
CA ASP A 117 23.40 7.10 -4.67
C ASP A 117 21.97 7.48 -5.08
N ARG A 118 21.12 6.51 -5.48
CA ARG A 118 19.77 6.79 -5.98
C ARG A 118 18.85 7.40 -4.92
N GLU A 119 18.89 6.89 -3.69
CA GLU A 119 18.06 7.42 -2.60
C GLU A 119 18.34 8.92 -2.34
N GLU A 120 19.62 9.33 -2.29
CA GLU A 120 20.02 10.72 -2.12
C GLU A 120 19.51 11.59 -3.27
N LYS A 121 19.63 11.13 -4.52
CA LYS A 121 19.14 11.85 -5.70
C LYS A 121 17.63 12.05 -5.69
N ILE A 122 16.88 11.03 -5.29
CA ILE A 122 15.41 11.14 -5.16
C ILE A 122 15.05 12.11 -4.03
N ARG A 123 15.74 12.04 -2.90
CA ARG A 123 15.53 12.97 -1.77
C ARG A 123 15.71 14.42 -2.21
N ASP A 124 16.81 14.73 -2.93
CA ASP A 124 17.10 16.07 -3.42
C ASP A 124 16.08 16.51 -4.48
N LEU A 125 15.58 15.59 -5.31
CA LEU A 125 14.52 15.87 -6.27
C LEU A 125 13.19 16.22 -5.56
N ILE A 126 12.81 15.47 -4.54
CA ILE A 126 11.61 15.74 -3.73
C ILE A 126 11.68 17.13 -3.10
N GLU A 127 12.83 17.49 -2.52
CA GLU A 127 13.04 18.81 -1.91
C GLU A 127 12.95 19.93 -2.96
N GLU A 128 13.51 19.76 -4.15
CA GLU A 128 13.41 20.74 -5.24
C GLU A 128 11.97 20.92 -5.73
N VAL A 129 11.22 19.82 -5.88
CA VAL A 129 9.85 19.87 -6.46
C VAL A 129 8.83 20.38 -5.47
N TRP A 130 8.91 19.93 -4.24
CA TRP A 130 7.88 20.16 -3.22
C TRP A 130 8.31 21.04 -2.07
N GLY A 131 9.63 21.21 -1.86
CA GLY A 131 10.14 21.85 -0.65
C GLY A 131 9.78 21.05 0.60
N ASN A 132 9.56 21.77 1.71
CA ASN A 132 9.21 21.11 2.96
C ASN A 132 7.73 20.69 2.96
N ARG A 133 7.51 19.36 2.98
CA ARG A 133 6.20 18.71 3.11
C ARG A 133 6.15 17.78 4.32
N ALA A 134 6.96 18.05 5.35
CA ALA A 134 7.01 17.22 6.55
C ALA A 134 5.61 17.01 7.15
N GLY A 135 5.29 15.77 7.48
CA GLY A 135 4.00 15.33 8.00
C GLY A 135 2.90 15.10 6.96
N ALA A 136 3.10 15.48 5.69
CA ALA A 136 2.15 15.12 4.64
C ALA A 136 2.20 13.63 4.33
N LEU A 137 1.04 13.05 3.98
CA LEU A 137 0.94 11.67 3.52
C LEU A 137 1.13 11.61 2.00
N CYS A 138 1.95 10.67 1.54
CA CYS A 138 2.27 10.43 0.14
C CYS A 138 2.10 8.96 -0.22
N LEU A 139 1.48 8.68 -1.37
CA LEU A 139 1.46 7.35 -1.96
C LEU A 139 2.75 7.12 -2.73
N ASP A 140 3.47 6.03 -2.46
CA ASP A 140 4.58 5.53 -3.29
C ASP A 140 4.05 4.37 -4.15
N CYS A 141 3.61 4.72 -5.36
CA CYS A 141 2.99 3.82 -6.32
C CYS A 141 4.06 3.03 -7.08
N CYS A 142 3.91 1.71 -7.12
CA CYS A 142 4.91 0.82 -7.70
C CYS A 142 6.29 1.04 -7.05
N CYS A 143 6.30 1.01 -5.72
CA CYS A 143 7.45 1.40 -4.90
C CYS A 143 8.70 0.51 -5.06
N GLY A 144 8.54 -0.67 -5.68
CA GLY A 144 9.61 -1.65 -5.85
C GLY A 144 10.26 -2.02 -4.52
N SER A 145 11.58 -1.85 -4.42
CA SER A 145 12.34 -2.09 -3.18
C SER A 145 12.36 -0.91 -2.20
N GLY A 146 11.45 0.06 -2.34
CA GLY A 146 11.21 1.14 -1.39
C GLY A 146 12.29 2.23 -1.34
N VAL A 147 13.08 2.43 -2.39
CA VAL A 147 14.09 3.50 -2.40
C VAL A 147 13.41 4.87 -2.38
N GLY A 148 12.30 5.04 -3.15
CA GLY A 148 11.46 6.24 -3.11
C GLY A 148 10.85 6.47 -1.74
N THR A 149 10.30 5.41 -1.13
CA THR A 149 9.73 5.44 0.22
C THR A 149 10.76 5.91 1.26
N ALA A 150 11.99 5.39 1.21
CA ALA A 150 13.06 5.80 2.11
C ALA A 150 13.41 7.29 1.94
N ALA A 151 13.50 7.77 0.69
CA ALA A 151 13.74 9.18 0.38
C ALA A 151 12.61 10.10 0.87
N LEU A 152 11.34 9.71 0.69
CA LEU A 152 10.18 10.43 1.23
C LEU A 152 10.27 10.57 2.75
N ARG A 153 10.53 9.46 3.46
CA ARG A 153 10.67 9.44 4.92
C ARG A 153 11.86 10.28 5.41
N ALA A 154 12.97 10.27 4.68
CA ALA A 154 14.14 11.12 4.98
C ALA A 154 13.81 12.62 4.87
N ASN A 155 12.86 13.02 4.03
CA ASN A 155 12.30 14.37 3.94
C ASN A 155 11.13 14.63 4.92
N GLY A 156 10.88 13.72 5.86
CA GLY A 156 9.82 13.86 6.86
C GLY A 156 8.39 13.64 6.32
N VAL A 157 8.24 13.12 5.10
CA VAL A 157 6.96 12.79 4.48
C VAL A 157 6.54 11.39 4.94
N GLN A 158 5.28 11.23 5.35
CA GLN A 158 4.73 9.91 5.64
C GLN A 158 4.42 9.20 4.32
N ALA A 159 4.82 7.95 4.16
CA ALA A 159 4.67 7.23 2.90
C ALA A 159 3.87 5.95 3.09
N LEU A 160 2.80 5.80 2.29
CA LEU A 160 2.12 4.52 2.06
C LEU A 160 2.66 3.93 0.75
N ALA A 161 3.32 2.78 0.85
CA ALA A 161 4.00 2.13 -0.26
C ALA A 161 3.23 0.90 -0.74
N TYR A 162 3.13 0.73 -2.05
CA TYR A 162 2.53 -0.48 -2.61
C TYR A 162 3.17 -0.90 -3.92
N ASP A 163 3.23 -2.22 -4.11
CA ASP A 163 3.74 -2.86 -5.32
C ASP A 163 3.08 -4.24 -5.50
N ASN A 164 3.11 -4.78 -6.71
CA ASN A 164 2.65 -6.12 -7.02
C ASN A 164 3.80 -7.13 -7.23
N ASP A 165 5.03 -6.76 -6.90
CA ASP A 165 6.19 -7.66 -6.86
C ASP A 165 6.60 -7.93 -5.41
N SER A 166 6.17 -9.09 -4.90
CA SER A 166 6.46 -9.50 -3.52
C SER A 166 7.95 -9.68 -3.24
N SER A 167 8.78 -9.97 -4.25
CA SER A 167 10.23 -10.14 -4.09
C SER A 167 10.94 -8.79 -3.89
N LEU A 168 10.46 -7.74 -4.57
CA LEU A 168 10.93 -6.37 -4.35
C LEU A 168 10.46 -5.83 -3.00
N LEU A 169 9.21 -6.08 -2.61
CA LEU A 169 8.72 -5.72 -1.28
C LEU A 169 9.53 -6.43 -0.18
N ALA A 170 9.81 -7.73 -0.34
CA ALA A 170 10.66 -8.47 0.60
C ALA A 170 12.07 -7.85 0.72
N LEU A 171 12.65 -7.40 -0.39
CA LEU A 171 13.93 -6.70 -0.38
C LEU A 171 13.83 -5.38 0.39
N GLY A 172 12.84 -4.55 0.10
CA GLY A 172 12.62 -3.26 0.76
C GLY A 172 12.41 -3.39 2.27
N LEU A 173 11.56 -4.34 2.69
CA LEU A 173 11.32 -4.67 4.09
C LEU A 173 12.60 -5.15 4.79
N SER A 174 13.36 -6.06 4.16
CA SER A 174 14.61 -6.59 4.72
C SER A 174 15.70 -5.53 4.88
N ARG A 175 15.66 -4.46 4.07
CA ARG A 175 16.58 -3.32 4.12
C ARG A 175 16.11 -2.19 5.04
N GLY A 176 14.89 -2.28 5.60
CA GLY A 176 14.28 -1.22 6.41
C GLY A 176 13.89 0.04 5.62
N ARG A 177 13.84 -0.05 4.29
CA ARG A 177 13.33 1.03 3.41
C ARG A 177 11.81 1.12 3.46
N LEU A 178 11.17 -0.02 3.52
CA LEU A 178 9.72 -0.15 3.72
C LEU A 178 9.41 -0.44 5.19
N VAL A 179 8.33 0.13 5.68
CA VAL A 179 7.81 -0.07 7.04
C VAL A 179 6.61 -1.00 6.94
N PRO A 180 6.56 -2.10 7.70
CA PRO A 180 5.52 -3.12 7.53
C PRO A 180 4.08 -2.58 7.61
N GLU A 181 3.79 -1.70 8.56
CA GLU A 181 2.47 -1.09 8.76
C GLU A 181 2.04 -0.11 7.66
N ASP A 182 2.98 0.34 6.82
CA ASP A 182 2.75 1.28 5.71
C ASP A 182 2.98 0.64 4.33
N THR A 183 3.07 -0.69 4.26
CA THR A 183 3.38 -1.42 3.02
C THR A 183 2.23 -2.35 2.63
N MET A 184 1.88 -2.35 1.34
CA MET A 184 0.82 -3.19 0.79
C MET A 184 1.29 -3.96 -0.46
N TYR A 185 0.97 -5.24 -0.52
CA TYR A 185 1.10 -6.06 -1.72
C TYR A 185 -0.23 -6.04 -2.48
N ILE A 186 -0.36 -5.12 -3.44
CA ILE A 186 -1.57 -4.92 -4.25
C ILE A 186 -1.23 -4.53 -5.69
N ASP A 187 -2.16 -4.75 -6.61
CA ASP A 187 -2.11 -4.15 -7.95
C ASP A 187 -2.40 -2.65 -7.88
N ALA A 188 -1.54 -1.82 -8.44
CA ALA A 188 -1.69 -0.37 -8.42
C ALA A 188 -3.01 0.12 -9.05
N ARG A 189 -3.59 -0.64 -9.98
CA ARG A 189 -4.89 -0.34 -10.62
C ARG A 189 -6.10 -0.57 -9.70
N GLU A 190 -5.89 -1.23 -8.57
CA GLU A 190 -6.92 -1.56 -7.57
C GLU A 190 -6.72 -0.73 -6.29
N ALA A 191 -5.79 0.23 -6.28
CA ALA A 191 -5.39 0.98 -5.08
C ALA A 191 -6.58 1.72 -4.43
N PHE A 192 -7.55 2.22 -5.23
CA PHE A 192 -8.77 2.88 -4.75
C PHE A 192 -9.61 2.02 -3.79
N ARG A 193 -9.44 0.69 -3.83
CA ARG A 193 -10.17 -0.23 -2.94
C ARG A 193 -9.64 -0.24 -1.52
N TYR A 194 -8.39 0.20 -1.32
CA TYR A 194 -7.64 0.07 -0.06
C TYR A 194 -7.22 1.40 0.54
N ILE A 195 -7.20 2.47 -0.26
CA ILE A 195 -6.58 3.74 0.08
C ILE A 195 -7.57 4.87 -0.16
N ALA A 196 -7.78 5.70 0.85
CA ALA A 196 -8.49 6.97 0.70
C ALA A 196 -7.59 8.01 0.03
N PRO A 197 -8.15 9.05 -0.64
CA PRO A 197 -7.36 10.12 -1.25
C PRO A 197 -6.41 10.80 -0.25
N VAL A 198 -5.20 11.12 -0.73
CA VAL A 198 -4.13 11.75 0.05
C VAL A 198 -3.53 12.95 -0.70
N PRO A 199 -2.81 13.88 -0.05
CA PRO A 199 -2.30 15.08 -0.71
C PRO A 199 -1.28 14.81 -1.82
N LEU A 200 -0.39 13.82 -1.64
CA LEU A 200 0.77 13.61 -2.50
C LEU A 200 0.84 12.19 -3.06
N GLY A 201 1.40 12.06 -4.26
CA GLY A 201 1.71 10.77 -4.86
C GLY A 201 2.99 10.78 -5.65
N VAL A 202 3.70 9.66 -5.64
CA VAL A 202 4.89 9.46 -6.47
C VAL A 202 4.80 8.14 -7.24
N ALA A 203 5.44 8.11 -8.41
CA ALA A 203 5.80 6.90 -9.12
C ALA A 203 7.22 7.09 -9.66
N PHE A 204 8.22 6.61 -8.90
CA PHE A 204 9.62 6.74 -9.28
C PHE A 204 10.04 5.62 -10.22
N MET A 205 10.71 5.99 -11.32
CA MET A 205 11.11 5.04 -12.36
C MET A 205 9.90 4.23 -12.85
N ALA A 206 8.83 4.95 -13.25
CA ALA A 206 7.62 4.34 -13.79
C ALA A 206 7.95 3.62 -15.11
N GLY A 207 8.58 2.48 -14.99
CA GLY A 207 9.01 1.48 -15.94
C GLY A 207 9.44 1.98 -17.33
N GLU A 208 9.81 1.06 -18.19
CA GLU A 208 9.98 1.34 -19.62
C GLU A 208 8.60 1.32 -20.30
N ILE A 209 8.15 2.49 -20.78
CA ILE A 209 6.81 2.64 -21.37
C ILE A 209 6.87 2.44 -22.88
N TYR A 210 6.66 1.21 -23.31
CA TYR A 210 6.54 0.82 -24.73
C TYR A 210 5.08 0.85 -25.21
N SER A 211 4.87 0.72 -26.51
CA SER A 211 3.51 0.68 -27.07
C SER A 211 2.66 -0.49 -26.58
N TYR A 212 3.27 -1.62 -26.24
CA TYR A 212 2.54 -2.81 -25.80
C TYR A 212 2.09 -2.76 -24.33
N ASN A 213 2.72 -1.92 -23.48
CA ASN A 213 2.37 -1.78 -22.06
C ASN A 213 1.87 -0.35 -21.71
N ALA A 214 1.72 0.52 -22.72
CA ALA A 214 1.32 1.91 -22.50
C ALA A 214 -0.06 2.03 -21.83
N ASP A 215 -1.01 1.19 -22.20
CA ASP A 215 -2.36 1.20 -21.59
C ASP A 215 -2.32 0.76 -20.11
N LEU A 216 -1.44 -0.17 -19.76
CA LEU A 216 -1.22 -0.55 -18.36
C LEU A 216 -0.70 0.64 -17.54
N TRP A 217 0.39 1.28 -18.02
CA TRP A 217 0.95 2.45 -17.33
C TRP A 217 -0.03 3.61 -17.25
N ARG A 218 -0.81 3.83 -18.31
CA ARG A 218 -1.86 4.85 -18.32
C ARG A 218 -2.89 4.58 -17.20
N SER A 219 -3.34 3.34 -17.04
CA SER A 219 -4.30 2.99 -15.99
C SER A 219 -3.71 3.12 -14.59
N ILE A 220 -2.44 2.76 -14.38
CA ILE A 220 -1.75 2.95 -13.10
C ILE A 220 -1.62 4.44 -12.75
N ILE A 221 -1.20 5.27 -13.71
CA ILE A 221 -1.06 6.71 -13.49
C ILE A 221 -2.43 7.37 -13.25
N ALA A 222 -3.47 7.00 -14.01
CA ALA A 222 -4.81 7.51 -13.79
C ALA A 222 -5.32 7.20 -12.38
N GLU A 223 -5.03 5.99 -11.87
CA GLU A 223 -5.37 5.60 -10.50
C GLU A 223 -4.61 6.42 -9.45
N LEU A 224 -3.30 6.63 -9.64
CA LEU A 224 -2.51 7.48 -8.76
C LEU A 224 -3.06 8.92 -8.72
N LEU A 225 -3.39 9.48 -9.88
CA LEU A 225 -4.00 10.82 -9.98
C LEU A 225 -5.38 10.89 -9.30
N ALA A 226 -6.21 9.86 -9.43
CA ALA A 226 -7.51 9.83 -8.79
C ALA A 226 -7.42 9.89 -7.25
N LEU A 227 -6.34 9.32 -6.69
CA LEU A 227 -6.09 9.22 -5.25
C LEU A 227 -5.24 10.36 -4.67
N THR A 228 -4.79 11.34 -5.49
CA THR A 228 -3.87 12.39 -5.01
C THR A 228 -4.28 13.78 -5.49
N ASP A 229 -3.71 14.83 -4.90
CA ASP A 229 -3.88 16.22 -5.34
C ASP A 229 -2.66 16.73 -6.11
N GLU A 230 -1.47 16.19 -5.83
CA GLU A 230 -0.22 16.48 -6.52
C GLU A 230 0.57 15.19 -6.72
N ALA A 231 1.09 14.95 -7.92
CA ALA A 231 1.89 13.77 -8.25
C ALA A 231 3.24 14.12 -8.88
N LEU A 232 4.29 13.38 -8.51
CA LEU A 232 5.61 13.40 -9.14
C LEU A 232 5.88 12.03 -9.76
N ILE A 233 5.97 12.00 -11.10
CA ILE A 233 6.19 10.77 -11.85
C ILE A 233 7.54 10.91 -12.57
N THR A 234 8.42 9.91 -12.43
CA THR A 234 9.71 9.91 -13.12
C THR A 234 9.84 8.75 -14.09
N VAL A 235 10.57 8.99 -15.18
CA VAL A 235 10.82 8.04 -16.27
C VAL A 235 12.23 8.21 -16.82
N GLY A 236 12.69 7.22 -17.62
CA GLY A 236 14.05 7.21 -18.18
C GLY A 236 14.25 8.12 -19.38
N THR A 237 13.20 8.38 -20.17
CA THR A 237 13.31 9.09 -21.46
C THR A 237 12.33 10.26 -21.61
N GLU A 238 12.70 11.26 -22.43
CA GLU A 238 11.83 12.39 -22.75
C GLU A 238 10.53 11.96 -23.45
N ALA A 239 10.61 10.95 -24.31
CA ALA A 239 9.43 10.43 -25.01
C ALA A 239 8.41 9.80 -24.05
N GLU A 240 8.87 9.12 -22.99
CA GLU A 240 8.01 8.60 -21.93
C GLU A 240 7.42 9.74 -21.11
N ALA A 241 8.22 10.74 -20.73
CA ALA A 241 7.73 11.91 -19.99
C ALA A 241 6.66 12.68 -20.76
N THR A 242 6.85 12.91 -22.07
CA THR A 242 5.84 13.54 -22.93
C THR A 242 4.55 12.71 -22.99
N ARG A 243 4.67 11.38 -22.98
CA ARG A 243 3.50 10.49 -22.96
C ARG A 243 2.74 10.58 -21.65
N VAL A 244 3.46 10.55 -20.51
CA VAL A 244 2.89 10.73 -19.18
C VAL A 244 2.22 12.09 -19.05
N GLU A 245 2.86 13.17 -19.48
CA GLU A 245 2.28 14.51 -19.52
C GLU A 245 0.95 14.52 -20.28
N GLY A 246 0.93 13.90 -21.47
CA GLY A 246 -0.29 13.81 -22.28
C GLY A 246 -1.43 13.06 -21.57
N TRP A 247 -1.13 12.03 -20.79
CA TRP A 247 -2.12 11.33 -20.00
C TRP A 247 -2.65 12.20 -18.84
N CYS A 248 -1.77 12.84 -18.07
CA CYS A 248 -2.16 13.73 -16.99
C CYS A 248 -2.99 14.92 -17.47
N ALA A 249 -2.56 15.58 -18.56
CA ALA A 249 -3.31 16.68 -19.18
C ALA A 249 -4.68 16.23 -19.72
N GLY A 250 -4.75 15.01 -20.26
CA GLY A 250 -6.00 14.39 -20.71
C GLY A 250 -7.03 14.17 -19.60
N GLU A 251 -6.59 14.00 -18.36
CA GLU A 251 -7.42 13.93 -17.14
C GLU A 251 -7.67 15.32 -16.51
N GLY A 252 -7.23 16.41 -17.17
CA GLY A 252 -7.48 17.79 -16.71
C GLY A 252 -6.49 18.31 -15.66
N TRP A 253 -5.31 17.71 -15.56
CA TRP A 253 -4.29 18.14 -14.61
C TRP A 253 -3.35 19.16 -15.23
N ASP A 254 -2.92 20.15 -14.45
CA ASP A 254 -1.82 21.03 -14.79
C ASP A 254 -0.50 20.28 -14.69
N THR A 255 0.33 20.34 -15.75
CA THR A 255 1.54 19.54 -15.83
C THR A 255 2.79 20.37 -16.08
N ARG A 256 3.93 19.89 -15.56
CA ARG A 256 5.24 20.42 -15.86
C ARG A 256 6.23 19.27 -16.07
N VAL A 257 6.86 19.21 -17.25
CA VAL A 257 7.91 18.25 -17.56
C VAL A 257 9.27 18.93 -17.55
N PHE A 258 10.28 18.26 -16.97
CA PHE A 258 11.66 18.73 -16.95
C PHE A 258 12.65 17.58 -16.85
N GLU A 259 13.91 17.84 -17.29
CA GLU A 259 15.01 16.90 -17.10
C GLU A 259 15.59 17.01 -15.69
N ASN A 260 15.80 15.87 -15.03
CA ASN A 260 16.50 15.77 -13.75
C ASN A 260 17.97 15.36 -14.02
N PRO A 261 18.93 16.29 -14.01
CA PRO A 261 20.32 15.98 -14.34
C PRO A 261 21.03 15.14 -13.27
N ARG A 262 20.44 14.96 -12.08
CA ARG A 262 21.03 14.18 -10.98
C ARG A 262 21.05 12.68 -11.30
N ASP A 263 20.02 12.20 -11.98
CA ASP A 263 19.93 10.78 -12.36
C ASP A 263 19.74 10.60 -13.85
N PRO A 264 20.83 10.32 -14.60
CA PRO A 264 20.74 10.14 -16.06
C PRO A 264 20.19 8.77 -16.47
N ILE A 265 19.84 7.88 -15.53
CA ILE A 265 19.49 6.48 -15.82
C ILE A 265 18.03 6.18 -15.44
N TYR A 266 17.68 6.35 -14.15
CA TYR A 266 16.39 5.88 -13.63
C TYR A 266 15.34 6.98 -13.63
N ASP A 267 15.66 8.12 -13.01
CA ASP A 267 14.72 9.21 -12.75
C ASP A 267 15.10 10.47 -13.55
N ARG A 268 15.52 10.27 -14.83
CA ARG A 268 16.06 11.33 -15.66
C ARG A 268 15.03 12.38 -16.05
N TRP A 269 13.81 11.98 -16.34
CA TRP A 269 12.74 12.87 -16.75
C TRP A 269 11.61 12.84 -15.74
N CYS A 270 11.13 14.02 -15.38
CA CYS A 270 10.11 14.20 -14.35
C CYS A 270 8.87 14.84 -14.96
N CYS A 271 7.71 14.34 -14.59
CA CYS A 271 6.41 14.96 -14.81
C CYS A 271 5.80 15.27 -13.43
N VAL A 272 5.60 16.54 -13.13
CA VAL A 272 4.81 16.99 -11.97
C VAL A 272 3.43 17.32 -12.46
N ALA A 273 2.41 16.71 -11.85
CA ALA A 273 1.01 16.93 -12.13
C ALA A 273 0.31 17.49 -10.89
N ARG A 274 -0.54 18.49 -11.06
CA ARG A 274 -1.33 19.14 -10.01
C ARG A 274 -2.78 19.21 -10.41
N ARG A 275 -3.66 18.93 -9.47
CA ARG A 275 -5.09 19.12 -9.67
C ARG A 275 -5.36 20.62 -9.80
N GLY A 276 -6.00 21.03 -10.92
CA GLY A 276 -6.35 22.42 -11.19
C GLY A 276 -7.44 22.99 -10.28
#